data_65d4827505512d9b84f763c48be91a22
#
_entry.id   65d4827505512d9b84f763c48be91a22
#
_cell.length_a   1.000
_cell.length_b   1.000
_cell.length_c   1.000
_cell.angle_alpha   90.00
_cell.angle_beta   90.00
_cell.angle_gamma   90.00
#
_symmetry.space_group_name_H-M   'P 1'
#
loop_
_entity.id
_entity.type
_entity.pdbx_description
1 polymer ?
#
loop_
_entity_poly.entity_id
_entity_poly.type
_entity_poly.pdbx_seq_one_letter_code
_entity_poly.pdbx_strand_id
1 'polypeptide(L)'
;MLIPVLTEPNFRSYLWAKQTMEGISQEATRRKYKFVFLEAEQYEMIDYDQLFREERRMLIVVGTSVSWMPKTLEFFNSRNIESIFISFDPAETSLPTGMVRMDYVGAIHHLLSYLTEDCHRQQIAMYAYNPNSSADNIKIRYFRRWCAEKGISPEERTFFNLADLKGCYRQFRQKANQFDAVICANDIAGVSLLSLLHEDGVQVPEKLYVTAFGDSQMAVRVHPSLTMATLDHRELGRQAVLLFSYLSKTPATSSLSSRVRSKLIVRESTGMIPDTTTDRFPHNDTDAFETSINFYSDPEAERLLSAETLLNACDSTDMHLLSGLLEGCSMDSLERKLYLTTSALHYRKKRLMNLVNCIHSSEFMEFLDYCHRKGIL
;
A
#
# COMPACT_ATOMS: atom_id res chain seq x y z
N MET A 1 -30.06 2.17 -5.65
CA MET A 1 -29.06 3.24 -5.49
C MET A 1 -27.84 2.89 -6.31
N LEU A 2 -27.35 3.82 -7.11
CA LEU A 2 -26.14 3.70 -7.92
C LEU A 2 -24.97 4.40 -7.20
N ILE A 3 -23.80 3.77 -7.17
CA ILE A 3 -22.57 4.31 -6.61
C ILE A 3 -21.55 4.49 -7.76
N PRO A 4 -21.38 5.71 -8.28
CA PRO A 4 -20.28 5.99 -9.19
C PRO A 4 -18.95 6.02 -8.43
N VAL A 5 -17.91 5.41 -9.00
CA VAL A 5 -16.57 5.33 -8.42
C VAL A 5 -15.56 5.83 -9.44
N LEU A 6 -14.89 6.90 -9.13
CA LEU A 6 -13.77 7.44 -9.90
C LEU A 6 -12.44 7.03 -9.24
N THR A 7 -11.50 6.52 -10.02
CA THR A 7 -10.14 6.26 -9.55
C THR A 7 -9.17 7.23 -10.21
N GLU A 8 -8.12 7.60 -9.50
CA GLU A 8 -6.99 8.32 -10.09
C GLU A 8 -6.43 7.58 -11.31
N PRO A 9 -5.94 8.26 -12.37
CA PRO A 9 -5.36 7.61 -13.55
C PRO A 9 -4.29 6.58 -13.18
N ASN A 10 -4.28 5.43 -13.86
CA ASN A 10 -3.37 4.29 -13.63
C ASN A 10 -3.51 3.59 -12.26
N PHE A 11 -4.41 4.04 -11.40
CA PHE A 11 -4.55 3.53 -10.04
C PHE A 11 -5.12 2.10 -9.96
N ARG A 12 -5.92 1.70 -10.95
CA ARG A 12 -6.51 0.34 -11.00
C ARG A 12 -5.49 -0.79 -11.07
N SER A 13 -4.26 -0.50 -11.49
CA SER A 13 -3.16 -1.49 -11.53
C SER A 13 -2.55 -1.77 -10.15
N TYR A 14 -2.72 -0.87 -9.17
CA TYR A 14 -2.09 -1.00 -7.86
C TYR A 14 -2.85 -1.94 -6.93
N LEU A 15 -2.11 -2.76 -6.17
CA LEU A 15 -2.68 -3.77 -5.31
C LEU A 15 -3.64 -3.17 -4.27
N TRP A 16 -3.24 -2.10 -3.60
CA TRP A 16 -4.07 -1.46 -2.59
C TRP A 16 -5.36 -0.86 -3.19
N ALA A 17 -5.29 -0.30 -4.39
CA ALA A 17 -6.47 0.19 -5.10
C ALA A 17 -7.40 -0.97 -5.49
N LYS A 18 -6.86 -2.09 -5.99
CA LYS A 18 -7.64 -3.31 -6.26
C LYS A 18 -8.36 -3.79 -4.99
N GLN A 19 -7.65 -3.89 -3.87
CA GLN A 19 -8.24 -4.29 -2.58
C GLN A 19 -9.33 -3.31 -2.12
N THR A 20 -9.10 -2.00 -2.27
CA THR A 20 -10.12 -0.98 -1.96
C THR A 20 -11.36 -1.16 -2.84
N MET A 21 -11.17 -1.40 -4.13
CA MET A 21 -12.27 -1.63 -5.10
C MET A 21 -13.02 -2.94 -4.81
N GLU A 22 -12.30 -3.98 -4.39
CA GLU A 22 -12.93 -5.22 -3.90
C GLU A 22 -13.83 -4.95 -2.68
N GLY A 23 -13.35 -4.17 -1.72
CA GLY A 23 -14.13 -3.77 -0.55
C GLY A 23 -15.39 -2.97 -0.92
N ILE A 24 -15.27 -2.03 -1.89
CA ILE A 24 -16.41 -1.29 -2.44
C ILE A 24 -17.41 -2.26 -3.09
N SER A 25 -16.94 -3.14 -3.97
CA SER A 25 -17.78 -4.08 -4.72
C SER A 25 -18.53 -5.04 -3.78
N GLN A 26 -17.83 -5.64 -2.83
CA GLN A 26 -18.40 -6.59 -1.88
C GLN A 26 -19.49 -5.94 -1.01
N GLU A 27 -19.22 -4.76 -0.45
CA GLU A 27 -20.20 -4.06 0.41
C GLU A 27 -21.38 -3.51 -0.41
N ALA A 28 -21.15 -2.98 -1.62
CA ALA A 28 -22.23 -2.55 -2.52
C ALA A 28 -23.15 -3.73 -2.87
N THR A 29 -22.59 -4.88 -3.22
CA THR A 29 -23.35 -6.12 -3.52
C THR A 29 -24.15 -6.58 -2.30
N ARG A 30 -23.54 -6.60 -1.11
CA ARG A 30 -24.20 -6.96 0.16
C ARG A 30 -25.42 -6.09 0.44
N ARG A 31 -25.36 -4.79 0.06
CA ARG A 31 -26.44 -3.81 0.22
C ARG A 31 -27.42 -3.76 -0.96
N LYS A 32 -27.20 -4.59 -2.00
CA LYS A 32 -27.99 -4.57 -3.25
C LYS A 32 -27.90 -3.22 -3.97
N TYR A 33 -26.76 -2.53 -3.87
CA TYR A 33 -26.47 -1.31 -4.63
C TYR A 33 -25.78 -1.68 -5.95
N LYS A 34 -26.07 -0.91 -7.00
CA LYS A 34 -25.32 -0.96 -8.25
C LYS A 34 -24.11 -0.03 -8.11
N PHE A 35 -23.01 -0.36 -8.74
CA PHE A 35 -21.86 0.55 -8.85
C PHE A 35 -21.36 0.60 -10.29
N VAL A 36 -20.75 1.72 -10.65
CA VAL A 36 -20.16 1.95 -11.97
C VAL A 36 -18.82 2.63 -11.80
N PHE A 37 -17.80 2.13 -12.50
CA PHE A 37 -16.49 2.75 -12.55
C PHE A 37 -16.45 3.80 -13.65
N LEU A 38 -16.02 5.02 -13.28
CA LEU A 38 -15.83 6.12 -14.21
C LEU A 38 -14.40 6.09 -14.74
N GLU A 39 -14.22 6.45 -16.01
CA GLU A 39 -12.90 6.54 -16.64
C GLU A 39 -12.20 7.82 -16.18
N ALA A 40 -11.04 7.64 -15.52
CA ALA A 40 -10.32 8.74 -14.89
C ALA A 40 -9.81 9.79 -15.90
N GLU A 41 -9.45 9.36 -17.09
CA GLU A 41 -8.90 10.23 -18.14
C GLU A 41 -9.98 11.13 -18.76
N GLN A 42 -11.25 10.79 -18.59
CA GLN A 42 -12.37 11.48 -19.23
C GLN A 42 -13.41 11.99 -18.22
N TYR A 43 -13.11 12.01 -16.93
CA TYR A 43 -14.08 12.36 -15.90
C TYR A 43 -14.66 13.77 -16.07
N GLU A 44 -13.90 14.70 -16.64
CA GLU A 44 -14.35 16.07 -16.91
C GLU A 44 -15.39 16.14 -18.05
N MET A 45 -15.46 15.13 -18.92
CA MET A 45 -16.35 15.04 -20.08
C MET A 45 -17.63 14.24 -19.80
N ILE A 46 -17.77 13.66 -18.61
CA ILE A 46 -18.92 12.84 -18.23
C ILE A 46 -20.17 13.74 -18.10
N ASP A 47 -21.28 13.31 -18.69
CA ASP A 47 -22.59 13.91 -18.46
C ASP A 47 -23.12 13.49 -17.08
N TYR A 48 -22.80 14.30 -16.08
CA TYR A 48 -23.22 14.07 -14.70
C TYR A 48 -24.72 14.27 -14.49
N ASP A 49 -25.41 15.04 -15.34
CA ASP A 49 -26.87 15.20 -15.26
C ASP A 49 -27.54 13.92 -15.70
N GLN A 50 -27.00 13.26 -16.72
CA GLN A 50 -27.46 11.94 -17.13
C GLN A 50 -27.13 10.86 -16.09
N LEU A 51 -25.93 10.90 -15.50
CA LEU A 51 -25.48 9.92 -14.50
C LEU A 51 -26.36 9.93 -13.24
N PHE A 52 -26.80 11.12 -12.80
CA PHE A 52 -27.53 11.31 -11.53
C PHE A 52 -29.03 11.58 -11.71
N ARG A 53 -29.66 11.22 -12.84
CA ARG A 53 -31.04 11.61 -13.22
C ARG A 53 -32.09 11.52 -12.13
N GLU A 54 -32.01 10.55 -11.22
CA GLU A 54 -33.00 10.31 -10.16
C GLU A 54 -32.37 10.07 -8.79
N GLU A 55 -31.06 10.30 -8.66
CA GLU A 55 -30.30 9.98 -7.44
C GLU A 55 -29.55 11.22 -6.93
N ARG A 56 -29.17 11.18 -5.65
CA ARG A 56 -28.29 12.20 -5.06
C ARG A 56 -26.99 12.30 -5.85
N ARG A 57 -26.57 13.53 -6.18
CA ARG A 57 -25.36 13.83 -6.94
C ARG A 57 -24.13 13.57 -6.08
N MET A 58 -23.80 12.32 -5.84
CA MET A 58 -22.70 11.91 -4.99
C MET A 58 -21.93 10.72 -5.58
N LEU A 59 -20.58 10.74 -5.45
CA LEU A 59 -19.69 9.69 -5.94
C LEU A 59 -18.54 9.39 -4.97
N ILE A 60 -17.85 8.28 -5.19
CA ILE A 60 -16.63 7.91 -4.45
C ILE A 60 -15.41 8.19 -5.34
N VAL A 61 -14.38 8.83 -4.78
CA VAL A 61 -13.10 9.13 -5.44
C VAL A 61 -11.99 8.38 -4.71
N VAL A 62 -11.19 7.63 -5.45
CA VAL A 62 -10.08 6.80 -4.93
C VAL A 62 -8.76 7.31 -5.49
N GLY A 63 -7.87 7.79 -4.66
CA GLY A 63 -6.56 8.30 -5.07
C GLY A 63 -5.70 8.73 -3.86
N THR A 64 -4.45 9.09 -4.12
CA THR A 64 -3.50 9.58 -3.09
C THR A 64 -2.64 10.75 -3.54
N SER A 65 -2.63 11.09 -4.82
CA SER A 65 -1.78 12.16 -5.36
C SER A 65 -2.17 13.53 -4.82
N VAL A 66 -1.21 14.23 -4.27
CA VAL A 66 -1.39 15.61 -3.75
C VAL A 66 -1.69 16.62 -4.85
N SER A 67 -1.45 16.29 -6.12
CA SER A 67 -1.73 17.16 -7.27
C SER A 67 -3.09 16.90 -7.90
N TRP A 68 -3.51 15.63 -8.03
CA TRP A 68 -4.76 15.26 -8.70
C TRP A 68 -5.98 15.36 -7.78
N MET A 69 -5.87 14.91 -6.54
CA MET A 69 -6.99 14.86 -5.60
C MET A 69 -7.61 16.24 -5.30
N PRO A 70 -6.83 17.32 -5.06
CA PRO A 70 -7.40 18.66 -4.86
C PRO A 70 -8.12 19.20 -6.10
N LYS A 71 -7.55 19.02 -7.28
CA LYS A 71 -8.17 19.44 -8.56
C LYS A 71 -9.49 18.75 -8.79
N THR A 72 -9.55 17.44 -8.52
CA THR A 72 -10.76 16.64 -8.65
C THR A 72 -11.83 17.07 -7.63
N LEU A 73 -11.44 17.41 -6.40
CA LEU A 73 -12.36 17.94 -5.40
C LEU A 73 -12.95 19.30 -5.84
N GLU A 74 -12.12 20.21 -6.32
CA GLU A 74 -12.53 21.52 -6.83
C GLU A 74 -13.48 21.38 -8.01
N PHE A 75 -13.19 20.48 -8.95
CA PHE A 75 -14.05 20.15 -10.09
C PHE A 75 -15.45 19.72 -9.64
N PHE A 76 -15.56 18.79 -8.68
CA PHE A 76 -16.86 18.32 -8.20
C PHE A 76 -17.61 19.37 -7.40
N ASN A 77 -16.91 20.11 -6.53
CA ASN A 77 -17.50 21.20 -5.75
C ASN A 77 -18.10 22.29 -6.66
N SER A 78 -17.39 22.68 -7.74
CA SER A 78 -17.87 23.68 -8.71
C SER A 78 -19.15 23.27 -9.45
N ARG A 79 -19.48 21.98 -9.47
CA ARG A 79 -20.68 21.40 -10.11
C ARG A 79 -21.75 20.96 -9.12
N ASN A 80 -21.62 21.29 -7.85
CA ASN A 80 -22.49 20.83 -6.77
C ASN A 80 -22.64 19.28 -6.77
N ILE A 81 -21.53 18.58 -7.00
CA ILE A 81 -21.45 17.13 -6.90
C ILE A 81 -20.76 16.79 -5.58
N GLU A 82 -21.47 16.10 -4.70
CA GLU A 82 -20.94 15.63 -3.45
C GLU A 82 -19.93 14.50 -3.68
N SER A 83 -18.87 14.45 -2.88
CA SER A 83 -17.81 13.47 -3.08
C SER A 83 -17.33 12.85 -1.78
N ILE A 84 -17.04 11.56 -1.83
CA ILE A 84 -16.41 10.80 -0.74
C ILE A 84 -15.01 10.43 -1.22
N PHE A 85 -14.00 11.00 -0.60
CA PHE A 85 -12.61 10.76 -0.96
C PHE A 85 -11.99 9.65 -0.11
N ILE A 86 -11.28 8.74 -0.76
CA ILE A 86 -10.52 7.67 -0.11
C ILE A 86 -9.04 8.01 -0.17
N SER A 87 -8.35 7.92 0.98
CA SER A 87 -6.90 8.14 1.14
C SER A 87 -6.43 9.57 0.82
N PHE A 88 -7.30 10.54 0.96
CA PHE A 88 -7.02 11.96 0.76
C PHE A 88 -6.96 12.72 2.08
N ASP A 89 -6.07 13.71 2.18
CA ASP A 89 -5.96 14.64 3.31
C ASP A 89 -6.07 16.07 2.76
N PRO A 90 -7.29 16.63 2.68
CA PRO A 90 -7.51 17.94 2.09
C PRO A 90 -6.96 19.06 2.99
N ALA A 91 -6.62 20.19 2.39
CA ALA A 91 -6.42 21.43 3.12
C ALA A 91 -7.74 21.88 3.78
N GLU A 92 -7.68 22.61 4.90
CA GLU A 92 -8.84 22.99 5.71
C GLU A 92 -9.90 23.81 4.95
N THR A 93 -9.51 24.47 3.85
CA THR A 93 -10.36 25.40 3.09
C THR A 93 -11.33 24.71 2.12
N SER A 94 -11.16 23.43 1.81
CA SER A 94 -12.02 22.73 0.86
C SER A 94 -12.19 21.28 1.30
N LEU A 95 -13.29 21.00 2.00
CA LEU A 95 -13.57 19.66 2.51
C LEU A 95 -14.54 18.93 1.57
N PRO A 96 -14.30 17.65 1.27
CA PRO A 96 -15.29 16.80 0.62
C PRO A 96 -16.44 16.49 1.58
N THR A 97 -17.58 16.07 1.03
CA THR A 97 -18.75 15.63 1.82
C THR A 97 -18.43 14.42 2.69
N GLY A 98 -17.52 13.56 2.22
CA GLY A 98 -17.06 12.40 2.99
C GLY A 98 -15.59 12.09 2.80
N MET A 99 -14.96 11.55 3.85
CA MET A 99 -13.58 11.06 3.79
C MET A 99 -13.45 9.70 4.45
N VAL A 100 -12.74 8.80 3.80
CA VAL A 100 -12.31 7.54 4.40
C VAL A 100 -10.81 7.40 4.23
N ARG A 101 -10.08 7.22 5.32
CA ARG A 101 -8.62 7.12 5.30
C ARG A 101 -8.11 6.12 6.32
N MET A 102 -6.90 5.63 6.10
CA MET A 102 -6.17 4.88 7.11
C MET A 102 -5.80 5.79 8.28
N ASP A 103 -5.75 5.25 9.47
CA ASP A 103 -5.19 5.95 10.63
C ASP A 103 -3.66 5.90 10.60
N TYR A 104 -3.07 6.66 9.65
CA TYR A 104 -1.62 6.73 9.51
C TYR A 104 -0.94 7.35 10.74
N VAL A 105 -1.63 8.25 11.45
CA VAL A 105 -1.11 8.86 12.68
C VAL A 105 -0.99 7.82 13.79
N GLY A 106 -2.02 7.03 14.01
CA GLY A 106 -1.97 5.91 14.95
C GLY A 106 -0.93 4.87 14.53
N ALA A 107 -0.86 4.55 13.23
CA ALA A 107 0.09 3.57 12.70
C ALA A 107 1.56 3.96 12.94
N ILE A 108 1.96 5.21 12.62
CA ILE A 108 3.33 5.68 12.85
C ILE A 108 3.62 5.82 14.35
N HIS A 109 2.64 6.23 15.14
CA HIS A 109 2.78 6.28 16.59
C HIS A 109 3.07 4.90 17.17
N HIS A 110 2.28 3.88 16.80
CA HIS A 110 2.49 2.51 17.26
C HIS A 110 3.89 1.97 16.90
N LEU A 111 4.37 2.23 15.66
CA LEU A 111 5.72 1.81 15.27
C LEU A 111 6.80 2.53 16.06
N LEU A 112 6.67 3.84 16.26
CA LEU A 112 7.65 4.62 17.04
C LEU A 112 7.64 4.20 18.51
N SER A 113 6.48 4.04 19.15
CA SER A 113 6.39 3.56 20.54
C SER A 113 6.96 2.16 20.68
N TYR A 114 6.59 1.24 19.79
CA TYR A 114 7.15 -0.12 19.79
C TYR A 114 8.68 -0.11 19.68
N LEU A 115 9.23 0.63 18.72
CA LEU A 115 10.68 0.70 18.54
C LEU A 115 11.40 1.36 19.73
N THR A 116 10.82 2.41 20.33
CA THR A 116 11.49 3.16 21.40
C THR A 116 11.24 2.61 22.79
N GLU A 117 10.01 2.18 23.09
CA GLU A 117 9.62 1.77 24.43
C GLU A 117 9.82 0.26 24.64
N ASP A 118 9.41 -0.57 23.67
CA ASP A 118 9.49 -2.02 23.78
C ASP A 118 10.87 -2.54 23.32
N CYS A 119 11.39 -2.00 22.20
CA CYS A 119 12.66 -2.45 21.61
C CYS A 119 13.87 -1.62 22.03
N HIS A 120 13.69 -0.51 22.76
CA HIS A 120 14.74 0.41 23.22
C HIS A 120 15.64 0.97 22.09
N ARG A 121 15.07 1.16 20.88
CA ARG A 121 15.75 1.76 19.73
C ARG A 121 15.57 3.27 19.74
N GLN A 122 16.66 4.02 19.55
CA GLN A 122 16.67 5.48 19.68
C GLN A 122 17.08 6.19 18.37
N GLN A 123 17.80 5.50 17.51
CA GLN A 123 18.34 6.03 16.27
C GLN A 123 17.48 5.57 15.09
N ILE A 124 16.25 6.12 15.00
CA ILE A 124 15.26 5.70 14.01
C ILE A 124 15.38 6.55 12.74
N ALA A 125 15.37 5.90 11.57
CA ALA A 125 15.26 6.54 10.25
C ALA A 125 13.92 6.25 9.58
N MET A 126 13.46 7.15 8.71
CA MET A 126 12.38 6.94 7.76
C MET A 126 12.95 6.71 6.36
N TYR A 127 12.50 5.64 5.67
CA TYR A 127 13.08 5.19 4.42
C TYR A 127 12.07 5.06 3.28
N ALA A 128 12.46 5.52 2.09
CA ALA A 128 11.76 5.43 0.81
C ALA A 128 10.39 6.12 0.76
N TYR A 129 10.24 7.23 1.47
CA TYR A 129 9.01 8.03 1.43
C TYR A 129 8.88 8.82 0.14
N ASN A 130 7.64 8.89 -0.37
CA ASN A 130 7.31 9.67 -1.56
C ASN A 130 6.63 10.99 -1.15
N PRO A 131 7.25 12.16 -1.40
CA PRO A 131 6.65 13.46 -1.05
C PRO A 131 5.37 13.77 -1.83
N ASN A 132 5.13 13.10 -2.97
CA ASN A 132 3.88 13.23 -3.73
C ASN A 132 2.74 12.35 -3.21
N SER A 133 2.96 11.57 -2.15
CA SER A 133 1.93 10.73 -1.51
C SER A 133 1.35 11.45 -0.30
N SER A 134 0.04 11.71 -0.31
CA SER A 134 -0.72 12.21 0.84
C SER A 134 -0.53 11.35 2.09
N ALA A 135 -0.56 10.02 1.93
CA ALA A 135 -0.33 9.06 3.02
C ALA A 135 1.07 9.18 3.64
N ASP A 136 2.10 9.34 2.80
CA ASP A 136 3.48 9.46 3.29
C ASP A 136 3.72 10.82 3.95
N ASN A 137 3.11 11.88 3.43
CA ASN A 137 3.19 13.20 4.04
C ASN A 137 2.62 13.24 5.46
N ILE A 138 1.53 12.50 5.74
CA ILE A 138 0.98 12.36 7.10
C ILE A 138 2.01 11.69 8.02
N LYS A 139 2.61 10.58 7.58
CA LYS A 139 3.63 9.85 8.35
C LYS A 139 4.86 10.71 8.62
N ILE A 140 5.35 11.44 7.59
CA ILE A 140 6.50 12.34 7.70
C ILE A 140 6.22 13.48 8.70
N ARG A 141 5.05 14.10 8.64
CA ARG A 141 4.67 15.17 9.59
C ARG A 141 4.70 14.67 11.02
N TYR A 142 4.13 13.49 11.27
CA TYR A 142 4.17 12.90 12.61
C TYR A 142 5.58 12.58 13.07
N PHE A 143 6.42 12.03 12.20
CA PHE A 143 7.83 11.76 12.51
C PHE A 143 8.63 13.04 12.80
N ARG A 144 8.42 14.10 12.02
CA ARG A 144 9.03 15.40 12.28
C ARG A 144 8.66 15.95 13.65
N ARG A 145 7.39 15.83 14.03
CA ARG A 145 6.94 16.23 15.35
C ARG A 145 7.62 15.40 16.44
N TRP A 146 7.66 14.10 16.29
CA TRP A 146 8.36 13.19 17.21
C TRP A 146 9.85 13.54 17.32
N CYS A 147 10.53 13.86 16.23
CA CYS A 147 11.92 14.32 16.24
C CYS A 147 12.07 15.66 16.98
N ALA A 148 11.18 16.62 16.74
CA ALA A 148 11.22 17.92 17.41
C ALA A 148 11.05 17.80 18.93
N GLU A 149 10.15 16.94 19.39
CA GLU A 149 9.95 16.64 20.82
C GLU A 149 11.22 16.05 21.50
N LYS A 150 12.10 15.42 20.71
CA LYS A 150 13.36 14.81 21.17
C LYS A 150 14.60 15.67 20.87
N GLY A 151 14.44 16.84 20.25
CA GLY A 151 15.56 17.71 19.82
C GLY A 151 16.43 17.09 18.72
N ILE A 152 15.83 16.29 17.84
CA ILE A 152 16.51 15.56 16.76
C ILE A 152 16.17 16.20 15.41
N SER A 153 17.17 16.34 14.51
CA SER A 153 16.93 16.77 13.12
C SER A 153 16.24 15.67 12.29
N PRO A 154 15.03 15.89 11.76
CA PRO A 154 14.34 14.93 10.93
C PRO A 154 14.96 14.82 9.53
N GLU A 155 15.61 15.86 9.00
CA GLU A 155 16.20 15.92 7.66
C GLU A 155 17.35 14.92 7.50
N GLU A 156 18.10 14.69 8.58
CA GLU A 156 19.21 13.74 8.58
C GLU A 156 18.75 12.28 8.66
N ARG A 157 17.47 12.06 8.97
CA ARG A 157 16.88 10.74 9.24
C ARG A 157 15.78 10.35 8.26
N THR A 158 15.46 11.20 7.30
CA THR A 158 14.41 10.93 6.31
C THR A 158 15.02 10.77 4.93
N PHE A 159 14.84 9.58 4.35
CA PHE A 159 15.34 9.22 3.02
C PHE A 159 14.16 9.11 2.06
N PHE A 160 14.14 10.00 1.07
CA PHE A 160 13.06 10.07 0.10
C PHE A 160 13.37 9.22 -1.14
N ASN A 161 12.38 8.49 -1.62
CA ASN A 161 12.43 7.86 -2.92
C ASN A 161 12.02 8.89 -3.99
N LEU A 162 13.03 9.55 -4.56
CA LEU A 162 12.85 10.60 -5.57
C LEU A 162 12.99 10.10 -7.01
N ALA A 163 13.62 8.94 -7.22
CA ALA A 163 13.82 8.34 -8.52
C ALA A 163 13.54 6.84 -8.52
N ASP A 164 14.29 6.09 -7.70
CA ASP A 164 14.18 4.64 -7.55
C ASP A 164 14.62 4.18 -6.15
N LEU A 165 14.23 2.97 -5.76
CA LEU A 165 14.58 2.38 -4.47
C LEU A 165 16.09 2.17 -4.30
N LYS A 166 16.80 1.85 -5.37
CA LYS A 166 18.27 1.68 -5.34
C LYS A 166 18.97 3.02 -5.11
N GLY A 167 18.46 4.10 -5.70
CA GLY A 167 18.94 5.46 -5.45
C GLY A 167 18.73 5.90 -4.02
N CYS A 168 17.55 5.63 -3.46
CA CYS A 168 17.25 5.85 -2.06
C CYS A 168 18.19 5.05 -1.15
N TYR A 169 18.45 3.78 -1.47
CA TYR A 169 19.37 2.93 -0.72
C TYR A 169 20.81 3.46 -0.75
N ARG A 170 21.31 3.92 -1.88
CA ARG A 170 22.66 4.52 -1.97
C ARG A 170 22.84 5.71 -1.01
N GLN A 171 21.79 6.52 -0.82
CA GLN A 171 21.82 7.62 0.15
C GLN A 171 21.76 7.10 1.59
N PHE A 172 20.86 6.17 1.87
CA PHE A 172 20.69 5.56 3.20
C PHE A 172 21.97 4.85 3.64
N ARG A 173 22.58 4.04 2.77
CA ARG A 173 23.78 3.24 3.05
C ARG A 173 24.96 4.08 3.60
N GLN A 174 25.11 5.32 3.13
CA GLN A 174 26.16 6.21 3.59
C GLN A 174 26.05 6.58 5.07
N LYS A 175 24.85 6.47 5.63
CA LYS A 175 24.52 6.83 7.01
C LYS A 175 23.92 5.67 7.81
N ALA A 176 23.85 4.47 7.25
CA ALA A 176 23.12 3.33 7.84
C ALA A 176 23.66 2.94 9.24
N ASN A 177 24.96 3.11 9.49
CA ASN A 177 25.60 2.84 10.78
C ASN A 177 25.20 3.83 11.89
N GLN A 178 24.49 4.91 11.56
CA GLN A 178 23.97 5.88 12.54
C GLN A 178 22.60 5.48 13.10
N PHE A 179 21.98 4.45 12.52
CA PHE A 179 20.62 4.04 12.86
C PHE A 179 20.60 2.64 13.46
N ASP A 180 19.69 2.43 14.39
CA ASP A 180 19.39 1.15 15.03
C ASP A 180 18.01 0.60 14.62
N ALA A 181 17.17 1.44 13.98
CA ALA A 181 15.90 1.04 13.40
C ALA A 181 15.53 1.89 12.17
N VAL A 182 14.74 1.29 11.27
CA VAL A 182 14.21 1.94 10.06
C VAL A 182 12.71 1.67 9.94
N ILE A 183 11.95 2.73 9.64
CA ILE A 183 10.54 2.65 9.28
C ILE A 183 10.42 2.91 7.78
N CYS A 184 10.12 1.87 6.99
CA CYS A 184 9.93 1.97 5.55
C CYS A 184 8.53 2.52 5.21
N ALA A 185 8.42 3.29 4.14
CA ALA A 185 7.17 3.91 3.70
C ALA A 185 6.05 2.89 3.44
N ASN A 186 6.40 1.71 2.94
CA ASN A 186 5.51 0.60 2.64
C ASN A 186 6.27 -0.74 2.63
N ASP A 187 5.56 -1.83 2.46
CA ASP A 187 6.08 -3.20 2.41
C ASP A 187 7.05 -3.45 1.24
N ILE A 188 6.78 -2.89 0.07
CA ILE A 188 7.67 -2.99 -1.09
C ILE A 188 9.04 -2.39 -0.77
N ALA A 189 9.06 -1.20 -0.19
CA ALA A 189 10.29 -0.55 0.26
C ALA A 189 11.01 -1.36 1.34
N GLY A 190 10.25 -1.98 2.26
CA GLY A 190 10.79 -2.83 3.32
C GLY A 190 11.45 -4.09 2.77
N VAL A 191 10.78 -4.81 1.88
CA VAL A 191 11.33 -6.03 1.23
C VAL A 191 12.56 -5.69 0.39
N SER A 192 12.52 -4.61 -0.39
CA SER A 192 13.69 -4.13 -1.15
C SER A 192 14.86 -3.79 -0.22
N LEU A 193 14.60 -3.07 0.88
CA LEU A 193 15.63 -2.72 1.85
C LEU A 193 16.26 -3.95 2.49
N LEU A 194 15.47 -4.94 2.93
CA LEU A 194 15.98 -6.19 3.52
C LEU A 194 16.93 -6.91 2.56
N SER A 195 16.54 -7.02 1.28
CA SER A 195 17.41 -7.63 0.29
C SER A 195 18.73 -6.88 0.08
N LEU A 196 18.69 -5.55 -0.01
CA LEU A 196 19.89 -4.72 -0.21
C LEU A 196 20.80 -4.72 1.03
N LEU A 197 20.22 -4.76 2.23
CA LEU A 197 20.99 -4.93 3.49
C LEU A 197 21.67 -6.29 3.54
N HIS A 198 20.99 -7.35 3.12
CA HIS A 198 21.55 -8.70 3.04
C HIS A 198 22.72 -8.75 2.05
N GLU A 199 22.58 -8.16 0.86
CA GLU A 199 23.67 -8.04 -0.14
C GLU A 199 24.90 -7.31 0.44
N ASP A 200 24.70 -6.34 1.33
CA ASP A 200 25.77 -5.60 2.01
C ASP A 200 26.26 -6.27 3.32
N GLY A 201 25.73 -7.44 3.67
CA GLY A 201 26.12 -8.20 4.87
C GLY A 201 25.63 -7.58 6.19
N VAL A 202 24.64 -6.70 6.14
CA VAL A 202 24.02 -6.10 7.34
C VAL A 202 22.98 -7.07 7.90
N GLN A 203 23.19 -7.51 9.13
CA GLN A 203 22.31 -8.45 9.79
C GLN A 203 21.07 -7.75 10.36
N VAL A 204 19.89 -8.27 10.00
CA VAL A 204 18.59 -7.87 10.50
C VAL A 204 17.98 -9.09 11.20
N PRO A 205 17.58 -9.01 12.46
CA PRO A 205 17.41 -7.80 13.28
C PRO A 205 18.64 -7.37 14.11
N GLU A 206 19.73 -8.12 14.14
CA GLU A 206 20.81 -7.99 15.13
C GLU A 206 21.43 -6.59 15.13
N LYS A 207 21.69 -6.02 13.95
CA LYS A 207 22.30 -4.69 13.77
C LYS A 207 21.27 -3.59 13.54
N LEU A 208 20.23 -3.89 12.78
CA LEU A 208 19.25 -2.91 12.33
C LEU A 208 17.86 -3.53 12.38
N TYR A 209 16.92 -2.89 13.06
CA TYR A 209 15.51 -3.24 13.02
C TYR A 209 14.86 -2.64 11.77
N VAL A 210 14.04 -3.41 11.07
CA VAL A 210 13.32 -2.94 9.89
C VAL A 210 11.82 -3.14 10.09
N THR A 211 11.07 -2.05 9.94
CA THR A 211 9.60 -2.06 10.00
C THR A 211 9.00 -1.38 8.79
N ALA A 212 7.72 -1.64 8.49
CA ALA A 212 7.03 -1.00 7.37
C ALA A 212 5.53 -0.83 7.62
N PHE A 213 4.84 -0.24 6.65
CA PHE A 213 3.38 -0.18 6.58
C PHE A 213 2.88 -1.11 5.46
N GLY A 214 1.75 -1.78 5.69
CA GLY A 214 1.13 -2.71 4.75
C GLY A 214 0.77 -4.03 5.43
N ASP A 215 0.75 -5.11 4.73
CA ASP A 215 0.72 -6.51 5.17
C ASP A 215 0.64 -7.43 3.94
N SER A 216 1.57 -7.28 2.99
CA SER A 216 1.63 -8.09 1.79
C SER A 216 2.13 -9.51 2.08
N GLN A 217 1.85 -10.43 1.17
CA GLN A 217 2.35 -11.80 1.24
C GLN A 217 3.88 -11.86 1.16
N MET A 218 4.50 -10.94 0.40
CA MET A 218 5.96 -10.83 0.35
C MET A 218 6.56 -10.53 1.72
N ALA A 219 5.97 -9.56 2.45
CA ALA A 219 6.45 -9.15 3.76
C ALA A 219 6.42 -10.29 4.81
N VAL A 220 5.52 -11.25 4.63
CA VAL A 220 5.43 -12.44 5.49
C VAL A 220 6.46 -13.50 5.11
N ARG A 221 6.79 -13.61 3.82
CA ARG A 221 7.66 -14.68 3.28
C ARG A 221 9.13 -14.35 3.25
N VAL A 222 9.48 -13.07 3.08
CA VAL A 222 10.88 -12.62 3.11
C VAL A 222 11.53 -12.99 4.45
N HIS A 223 12.82 -13.30 4.44
CA HIS A 223 13.59 -13.62 5.64
C HIS A 223 14.67 -12.56 5.88
N PRO A 224 14.63 -11.91 7.08
CA PRO A 224 13.62 -12.03 8.15
C PRO A 224 12.26 -11.47 7.74
N SER A 225 11.17 -12.12 8.18
CA SER A 225 9.80 -11.65 7.92
C SER A 225 9.56 -10.29 8.56
N LEU A 226 8.82 -9.42 7.84
CA LEU A 226 8.78 -7.98 8.12
C LEU A 226 7.73 -7.62 9.18
N THR A 227 8.15 -6.92 10.24
CA THR A 227 7.29 -6.29 11.25
C THR A 227 6.57 -5.10 10.64
N MET A 228 5.24 -5.01 10.83
CA MET A 228 4.43 -4.05 10.08
C MET A 228 3.28 -3.45 10.87
N ALA A 229 2.98 -2.18 10.58
CA ALA A 229 1.68 -1.60 10.86
C ALA A 229 0.73 -1.91 9.68
N THR A 230 -0.32 -2.72 9.93
CA THR A 230 -1.22 -3.20 8.88
C THR A 230 -2.08 -2.09 8.28
N LEU A 231 -2.40 -2.23 6.99
CA LEU A 231 -3.29 -1.33 6.25
C LEU A 231 -4.37 -2.17 5.53
N ASP A 232 -5.59 -2.21 6.12
CA ASP A 232 -6.72 -2.96 5.56
C ASP A 232 -7.45 -2.15 4.49
N HIS A 233 -6.99 -2.27 3.25
CA HIS A 233 -7.57 -1.55 2.11
C HIS A 233 -8.96 -2.06 1.70
N ARG A 234 -9.32 -3.32 1.98
CA ARG A 234 -10.69 -3.81 1.76
C ARG A 234 -11.65 -3.14 2.72
N GLU A 235 -11.28 -3.03 3.98
CA GLU A 235 -12.06 -2.30 4.97
C GLU A 235 -12.21 -0.82 4.60
N LEU A 236 -11.17 -0.19 4.02
CA LEU A 236 -11.23 1.17 3.51
C LEU A 236 -12.35 1.33 2.46
N GLY A 237 -12.41 0.43 1.47
CA GLY A 237 -13.48 0.41 0.47
C GLY A 237 -14.85 0.14 1.07
N ARG A 238 -14.95 -0.80 2.02
CA ARG A 238 -16.18 -1.10 2.75
C ARG A 238 -16.72 0.13 3.48
N GLN A 239 -15.88 0.85 4.20
CA GLN A 239 -16.23 2.07 4.92
C GLN A 239 -16.72 3.19 3.98
N ALA A 240 -16.17 3.31 2.77
CA ALA A 240 -16.62 4.30 1.81
C ALA A 240 -18.08 4.05 1.36
N VAL A 241 -18.48 2.78 1.15
CA VAL A 241 -19.86 2.43 0.82
C VAL A 241 -20.80 2.66 2.02
N LEU A 242 -20.35 2.38 3.24
CA LEU A 242 -21.12 2.67 4.46
C LEU A 242 -21.37 4.18 4.59
N LEU A 243 -20.32 4.96 4.38
CA LEU A 243 -20.39 6.41 4.45
C LEU A 243 -21.30 6.99 3.35
N PHE A 244 -21.18 6.47 2.12
CA PHE A 244 -22.09 6.80 1.01
C PHE A 244 -23.55 6.51 1.37
N SER A 245 -23.81 5.33 1.93
CA SER A 245 -25.16 4.93 2.35
C SER A 245 -25.73 5.81 3.47
N TYR A 246 -24.89 6.22 4.42
CA TYR A 246 -25.29 7.11 5.51
C TYR A 246 -25.61 8.52 4.97
N LEU A 247 -24.67 9.13 4.26
CA LEU A 247 -24.81 10.48 3.71
C LEU A 247 -25.99 10.59 2.74
N SER A 248 -26.29 9.54 1.97
CA SER A 248 -27.47 9.51 1.09
C SER A 248 -28.80 9.66 1.84
N LYS A 249 -28.84 9.31 3.13
CA LYS A 249 -30.05 9.36 3.98
C LYS A 249 -30.07 10.57 4.92
N THR A 250 -28.97 11.30 5.02
CA THR A 250 -28.78 12.40 5.98
C THR A 250 -28.33 13.68 5.27
N PRO A 251 -29.22 14.34 4.50
CA PRO A 251 -28.86 15.50 3.67
C PRO A 251 -28.39 16.72 4.49
N ALA A 252 -28.72 16.78 5.78
CA ALA A 252 -28.28 17.86 6.67
C ALA A 252 -26.83 17.70 7.18
N THR A 253 -26.18 16.56 6.88
CA THR A 253 -24.77 16.35 7.27
C THR A 253 -23.87 16.98 6.22
N SER A 254 -23.11 17.99 6.60
CA SER A 254 -22.22 18.73 5.70
C SER A 254 -20.91 18.00 5.38
N SER A 255 -20.37 17.26 6.37
CA SER A 255 -19.16 16.45 6.17
C SER A 255 -19.10 15.32 7.21
N LEU A 256 -18.53 14.18 6.81
CA LEU A 256 -18.29 13.05 7.70
C LEU A 256 -16.99 12.34 7.33
N SER A 257 -16.19 11.97 8.34
CA SER A 257 -14.94 11.22 8.10
C SER A 257 -14.89 9.92 8.90
N SER A 258 -14.32 8.88 8.28
CA SER A 258 -14.03 7.59 8.91
C SER A 258 -12.53 7.30 8.81
N ARG A 259 -11.96 6.71 9.88
CA ARG A 259 -10.57 6.22 9.89
C ARG A 259 -10.57 4.72 10.13
N VAL A 260 -9.83 4.00 9.28
CA VAL A 260 -9.61 2.56 9.44
C VAL A 260 -8.36 2.37 10.29
N ARG A 261 -8.51 1.65 11.41
CA ARG A 261 -7.41 1.40 12.35
C ARG A 261 -6.35 0.48 11.74
N SER A 262 -5.08 0.73 12.07
CA SER A 262 -3.98 -0.19 11.84
C SER A 262 -3.77 -1.11 13.05
N LYS A 263 -3.09 -2.24 12.84
CA LYS A 263 -2.59 -3.13 13.89
C LYS A 263 -1.10 -3.30 13.71
N LEU A 264 -0.35 -3.36 14.78
CA LEU A 264 1.05 -3.76 14.74
C LEU A 264 1.14 -5.28 14.70
N ILE A 265 1.86 -5.83 13.72
CA ILE A 265 2.21 -7.25 13.64
C ILE A 265 3.73 -7.36 13.75
N VAL A 266 4.18 -7.88 14.88
CA VAL A 266 5.60 -8.10 15.15
C VAL A 266 6.06 -9.39 14.49
N ARG A 267 7.21 -9.32 13.78
CA ARG A 267 7.84 -10.45 13.08
C ARG A 267 9.35 -10.44 13.27
N GLU A 268 10.07 -11.29 12.55
CA GLU A 268 11.51 -11.54 12.70
C GLU A 268 12.40 -10.30 12.51
N SER A 269 12.00 -9.34 11.65
CA SER A 269 12.82 -8.16 11.33
C SER A 269 13.02 -7.17 12.49
N THR A 270 12.37 -7.42 13.62
CA THR A 270 12.60 -6.69 14.89
C THR A 270 12.89 -7.62 16.07
N GLY A 271 13.16 -8.92 15.80
CA GLY A 271 13.24 -9.93 16.85
C GLY A 271 11.86 -10.23 17.44
N MET A 272 11.51 -11.48 17.58
CA MET A 272 10.22 -11.85 18.18
C MET A 272 10.19 -11.49 19.67
N ILE A 273 9.52 -10.40 20.03
CA ILE A 273 9.19 -10.04 21.42
C ILE A 273 7.73 -10.42 21.65
N PRO A 274 7.39 -11.12 22.75
CA PRO A 274 5.99 -11.48 23.04
C PRO A 274 5.08 -10.25 23.20
N ASP A 275 3.89 -10.40 22.69
CA ASP A 275 2.80 -9.45 22.54
C ASP A 275 2.50 -8.60 23.80
N THR A 276 2.62 -7.27 23.70
CA THR A 276 2.04 -6.32 24.64
C THR A 276 1.29 -5.23 23.87
N THR A 277 -0.03 -5.37 23.79
CA THR A 277 -0.90 -4.39 23.15
C THR A 277 -1.27 -3.26 24.10
N THR A 278 -0.97 -2.03 23.75
CA THR A 278 -1.52 -0.83 24.42
C THR A 278 -2.02 0.20 23.40
N ASP A 279 -3.30 0.52 23.53
CA ASP A 279 -3.99 1.58 22.77
C ASP A 279 -3.74 2.96 23.40
N ARG A 280 -3.00 3.84 22.72
CA ARG A 280 -2.90 5.27 23.08
C ARG A 280 -2.91 6.15 21.83
N PHE A 281 -3.70 7.25 21.83
CA PHE A 281 -3.91 8.14 20.68
C PHE A 281 -3.40 9.57 20.91
N PRO A 282 -2.81 10.25 19.89
CA PRO A 282 -2.60 11.70 19.87
C PRO A 282 -3.27 12.44 18.71
N HIS A 283 -3.38 13.77 18.82
CA HIS A 283 -4.07 14.71 17.94
C HIS A 283 -3.18 15.44 16.90
N ASN A 284 -3.80 16.04 15.87
CA ASN A 284 -3.34 16.60 14.57
C ASN A 284 -2.49 17.87 14.57
N ASP A 285 -1.74 18.10 13.47
CA ASP A 285 -1.63 19.37 12.72
C ASP A 285 -0.88 19.24 11.36
N THR A 286 -1.08 20.18 10.43
CA THR A 286 -0.83 20.10 8.97
C THR A 286 0.24 21.06 8.45
N ASP A 287 1.03 20.64 7.41
CA ASP A 287 1.70 21.51 6.40
C ASP A 287 2.28 20.69 5.22
N ALA A 288 2.28 21.26 3.99
CA ALA A 288 2.50 20.57 2.71
C ALA A 288 3.71 21.11 1.90
N PHE A 289 4.33 20.25 1.06
CA PHE A 289 5.30 20.59 0.00
C PHE A 289 5.12 19.72 -1.25
N GLU A 290 5.40 20.30 -2.45
CA GLU A 290 5.20 19.64 -3.77
C GLU A 290 6.50 19.18 -4.41
N THR A 291 6.50 17.96 -4.99
CA THR A 291 7.28 17.54 -6.19
C THR A 291 6.76 16.21 -6.73
N SER A 292 6.72 16.04 -8.06
CA SER A 292 6.04 14.93 -8.72
C SER A 292 7.03 13.88 -9.25
N ILE A 293 7.08 12.70 -8.63
CA ILE A 293 7.61 11.47 -9.24
C ILE A 293 6.71 10.31 -8.81
N ASN A 294 6.38 9.43 -9.76
CA ASN A 294 5.51 8.30 -9.51
C ASN A 294 6.34 7.11 -8.97
N PHE A 295 6.19 6.77 -7.70
CA PHE A 295 6.84 5.62 -7.04
C PHE A 295 6.67 4.31 -7.82
N TYR A 296 5.52 4.13 -8.49
CA TYR A 296 5.17 2.91 -9.19
C TYR A 296 5.76 2.80 -10.61
N SER A 297 6.48 3.79 -11.07
CA SER A 297 7.33 3.71 -12.28
C SER A 297 8.75 3.22 -11.99
N ASP A 298 9.06 2.91 -10.73
CA ASP A 298 10.32 2.29 -10.34
C ASP A 298 10.32 0.81 -10.80
N PRO A 299 11.28 0.37 -11.64
CA PRO A 299 11.35 -1.02 -12.11
C PRO A 299 11.44 -2.06 -10.99
N GLU A 300 12.07 -1.74 -9.87
CA GLU A 300 12.14 -2.63 -8.71
C GLU A 300 10.78 -2.74 -8.02
N ALA A 301 10.09 -1.62 -7.81
CA ALA A 301 8.74 -1.60 -7.24
C ALA A 301 7.75 -2.35 -8.14
N GLU A 302 7.84 -2.19 -9.47
CA GLU A 302 7.00 -2.90 -10.44
C GLU A 302 7.19 -4.42 -10.38
N ARG A 303 8.44 -4.89 -10.28
CA ARG A 303 8.74 -6.33 -10.12
C ARG A 303 8.21 -6.89 -8.81
N LEU A 304 8.35 -6.17 -7.71
CA LEU A 304 7.81 -6.58 -6.40
C LEU A 304 6.28 -6.60 -6.39
N LEU A 305 5.63 -5.64 -7.04
CA LEU A 305 4.17 -5.66 -7.22
C LEU A 305 3.69 -6.84 -8.06
N SER A 306 4.44 -7.22 -9.09
CA SER A 306 4.18 -8.41 -9.90
C SER A 306 4.34 -9.68 -9.07
N ALA A 307 5.36 -9.76 -8.21
CA ALA A 307 5.55 -10.88 -7.28
C ALA A 307 4.38 -11.00 -6.28
N GLU A 308 3.94 -9.89 -5.69
CA GLU A 308 2.78 -9.88 -4.80
C GLU A 308 1.49 -10.29 -5.53
N THR A 309 1.32 -9.84 -6.79
CA THR A 309 0.16 -10.25 -7.61
C THR A 309 0.18 -11.76 -7.87
N LEU A 310 1.35 -12.34 -8.18
CA LEU A 310 1.54 -13.76 -8.35
C LEU A 310 1.16 -14.53 -7.07
N LEU A 311 1.74 -14.15 -5.92
CA LEU A 311 1.50 -14.82 -4.63
C LEU A 311 0.03 -14.82 -4.22
N ASN A 312 -0.66 -13.68 -4.38
CA ASN A 312 -2.09 -13.58 -4.05
C ASN A 312 -3.00 -14.43 -4.94
N ALA A 313 -2.55 -14.81 -6.15
CA ALA A 313 -3.32 -15.61 -7.09
C ALA A 313 -3.00 -17.11 -7.03
N CYS A 314 -1.93 -17.50 -6.31
CA CYS A 314 -1.47 -18.88 -6.19
C CYS A 314 -2.25 -19.65 -5.13
N ASP A 315 -2.72 -20.83 -5.50
CA ASP A 315 -3.11 -21.87 -4.54
C ASP A 315 -1.90 -22.74 -4.12
N SER A 316 -2.11 -23.72 -3.23
CA SER A 316 -1.05 -24.62 -2.78
C SER A 316 -0.41 -25.40 -3.92
N THR A 317 -1.19 -25.80 -4.92
CA THR A 317 -0.70 -26.53 -6.10
C THR A 317 0.16 -25.64 -6.98
N ASP A 318 -0.23 -24.38 -7.17
CA ASP A 318 0.58 -23.39 -7.88
C ASP A 318 1.91 -23.14 -7.17
N MET A 319 1.91 -23.04 -5.85
CA MET A 319 3.15 -22.89 -5.07
C MET A 319 4.10 -24.07 -5.24
N HIS A 320 3.59 -25.31 -5.22
CA HIS A 320 4.41 -26.49 -5.51
C HIS A 320 4.92 -26.53 -6.97
N LEU A 321 4.11 -26.06 -7.92
CA LEU A 321 4.53 -25.91 -9.32
C LEU A 321 5.69 -24.90 -9.43
N LEU A 322 5.59 -23.73 -8.79
CA LEU A 322 6.64 -22.71 -8.81
C LEU A 322 7.93 -23.21 -8.18
N SER A 323 7.85 -23.85 -7.00
CA SER A 323 9.02 -24.45 -6.35
C SER A 323 9.68 -25.51 -7.23
N GLY A 324 8.90 -26.38 -7.85
CA GLY A 324 9.45 -27.41 -8.73
C GLY A 324 10.08 -26.85 -10.01
N LEU A 325 9.56 -25.75 -10.55
CA LEU A 325 10.18 -25.05 -11.69
C LEU A 325 11.52 -24.42 -11.28
N LEU A 326 11.61 -23.81 -10.09
CA LEU A 326 12.87 -23.26 -9.54
C LEU A 326 13.90 -24.37 -9.27
N GLU A 327 13.48 -25.54 -8.83
CA GLU A 327 14.33 -26.74 -8.65
C GLU A 327 14.79 -27.36 -9.99
N GLY A 328 14.33 -26.84 -11.14
CA GLY A 328 14.63 -27.40 -12.46
C GLY A 328 13.92 -28.71 -12.78
N CYS A 329 12.81 -29.03 -12.07
CA CYS A 329 12.02 -30.25 -12.34
C CYS A 329 11.42 -30.21 -13.75
N SER A 330 11.48 -31.37 -14.46
CA SER A 330 10.77 -31.50 -15.73
C SER A 330 9.25 -31.56 -15.52
N MET A 331 8.47 -31.16 -16.55
CA MET A 331 7.00 -31.23 -16.49
C MET A 331 6.48 -32.65 -16.19
N ASP A 332 7.14 -33.70 -16.71
CA ASP A 332 6.79 -35.09 -16.42
C ASP A 332 7.05 -35.46 -14.95
N SER A 333 8.07 -34.88 -14.33
CA SER A 333 8.34 -35.05 -12.90
C SER A 333 7.28 -34.37 -12.05
N LEU A 334 6.88 -33.15 -12.45
CA LEU A 334 5.84 -32.38 -11.78
C LEU A 334 4.46 -33.01 -11.93
N GLU A 335 4.16 -33.63 -13.08
CA GLU A 335 2.93 -34.42 -13.30
C GLU A 335 2.77 -35.49 -12.24
N ARG A 336 3.84 -36.27 -12.03
CA ARG A 336 3.87 -37.35 -11.03
C ARG A 336 3.81 -36.82 -9.58
N LYS A 337 4.54 -35.74 -9.29
CA LYS A 337 4.59 -35.13 -7.94
C LYS A 337 3.25 -34.50 -7.53
N LEU A 338 2.56 -33.83 -8.47
CA LEU A 338 1.36 -33.05 -8.19
C LEU A 338 0.06 -33.76 -8.55
N TYR A 339 0.14 -35.00 -9.10
CA TYR A 339 -1.02 -35.79 -9.55
C TYR A 339 -1.91 -35.02 -10.54
N LEU A 340 -1.31 -34.26 -11.46
CA LEU A 340 -1.98 -33.45 -12.47
C LEU A 340 -1.53 -33.91 -13.87
N THR A 341 -2.41 -33.73 -14.86
CA THR A 341 -2.02 -33.96 -16.25
C THR A 341 -1.08 -32.86 -16.75
N THR A 342 -0.21 -33.21 -17.71
CA THR A 342 0.69 -32.25 -18.37
C THR A 342 -0.08 -31.03 -18.92
N SER A 343 -1.27 -31.23 -19.48
CA SER A 343 -2.13 -30.12 -19.96
C SER A 343 -2.58 -29.18 -18.83
N ALA A 344 -2.94 -29.74 -17.67
CA ALA A 344 -3.34 -28.93 -16.51
C ALA A 344 -2.15 -28.11 -15.96
N LEU A 345 -0.94 -28.69 -15.94
CA LEU A 345 0.28 -27.99 -15.53
C LEU A 345 0.63 -26.86 -16.49
N HIS A 346 0.56 -27.11 -17.81
CA HIS A 346 0.77 -26.08 -18.81
C HIS A 346 -0.26 -24.94 -18.72
N TYR A 347 -1.53 -25.26 -18.49
CA TYR A 347 -2.58 -24.26 -18.28
C TYR A 347 -2.28 -23.40 -17.04
N ARG A 348 -1.94 -24.01 -15.89
CA ARG A 348 -1.57 -23.29 -14.67
C ARG A 348 -0.35 -22.39 -14.91
N LYS A 349 0.72 -22.94 -15.48
CA LYS A 349 1.93 -22.16 -15.80
C LYS A 349 1.59 -20.95 -16.68
N LYS A 350 0.82 -21.14 -17.75
CA LYS A 350 0.41 -20.06 -18.67
C LYS A 350 -0.43 -19.00 -17.95
N ARG A 351 -1.34 -19.42 -17.06
CA ARG A 351 -2.13 -18.49 -16.23
C ARG A 351 -1.22 -17.64 -15.35
N LEU A 352 -0.25 -18.24 -14.67
CA LEU A 352 0.71 -17.55 -13.80
C LEU A 352 1.60 -16.59 -14.58
N MET A 353 2.10 -17.01 -15.75
CA MET A 353 2.85 -16.14 -16.66
C MET A 353 2.06 -14.89 -17.08
N ASN A 354 0.78 -15.06 -17.42
CA ASN A 354 -0.08 -13.92 -17.80
C ASN A 354 -0.32 -12.94 -16.63
N LEU A 355 -0.35 -13.42 -15.39
CA LEU A 355 -0.53 -12.55 -14.20
C LEU A 355 0.63 -11.58 -14.00
N VAL A 356 1.82 -11.95 -14.44
CA VAL A 356 3.06 -11.15 -14.31
C VAL A 356 3.54 -10.59 -15.65
N ASN A 357 2.66 -10.59 -16.66
CA ASN A 357 2.92 -10.08 -18.00
C ASN A 357 4.14 -10.70 -18.72
N CYS A 358 4.51 -11.95 -18.38
CA CYS A 358 5.55 -12.68 -19.08
C CYS A 358 4.97 -13.39 -20.31
N ILE A 359 5.51 -13.10 -21.49
CA ILE A 359 5.10 -13.71 -22.77
C ILE A 359 5.83 -15.02 -22.97
N HIS A 360 7.12 -15.07 -22.66
CA HIS A 360 8.00 -16.21 -22.87
C HIS A 360 8.32 -16.95 -21.57
N SER A 361 8.51 -18.26 -21.67
CA SER A 361 8.87 -19.10 -20.51
C SER A 361 10.21 -18.71 -19.88
N SER A 362 11.16 -18.20 -20.67
CA SER A 362 12.44 -17.68 -20.19
C SER A 362 12.29 -16.46 -19.30
N GLU A 363 11.46 -15.48 -19.73
CA GLU A 363 11.15 -14.29 -18.94
C GLU A 363 10.50 -14.66 -17.58
N PHE A 364 9.61 -15.66 -17.62
CA PHE A 364 8.97 -16.14 -16.40
C PHE A 364 9.98 -16.81 -15.46
N MET A 365 10.92 -17.60 -15.97
CA MET A 365 11.99 -18.19 -15.16
C MET A 365 12.91 -17.13 -14.55
N GLU A 366 13.32 -16.12 -15.34
CA GLU A 366 14.09 -14.99 -14.81
C GLU A 366 13.36 -14.22 -13.71
N PHE A 367 12.04 -14.09 -13.85
CA PHE A 367 11.19 -13.48 -12.81
C PHE A 367 11.10 -14.36 -11.57
N LEU A 368 10.95 -15.68 -11.71
CA LEU A 368 10.96 -16.60 -10.57
C LEU A 368 12.31 -16.62 -9.85
N ASP A 369 13.43 -16.64 -10.61
CA ASP A 369 14.78 -16.52 -10.05
C ASP A 369 14.98 -15.20 -9.30
N TYR A 370 14.41 -14.09 -9.81
CA TYR A 370 14.38 -12.82 -9.09
C TYR A 370 13.63 -12.94 -7.77
N CYS A 371 12.42 -13.52 -7.76
CA CYS A 371 11.63 -13.72 -6.55
C CYS A 371 12.37 -14.62 -5.53
N HIS A 372 13.01 -15.68 -6.00
CA HIS A 372 13.79 -16.59 -5.16
C HIS A 372 14.99 -15.88 -4.51
N ARG A 373 15.76 -15.10 -5.27
CA ARG A 373 16.88 -14.31 -4.73
C ARG A 373 16.44 -13.25 -3.72
N LYS A 374 15.20 -12.77 -3.79
CA LYS A 374 14.61 -11.85 -2.82
C LYS A 374 14.01 -12.56 -1.59
N GLY A 375 14.05 -13.89 -1.53
CA GLY A 375 13.44 -14.67 -0.46
C GLY A 375 11.90 -14.64 -0.44
N ILE A 376 11.29 -14.36 -1.60
CA ILE A 376 9.83 -14.26 -1.76
C ILE A 376 9.22 -15.63 -2.12
N LEU A 377 9.99 -16.48 -2.85
CA LEU A 377 9.64 -17.83 -3.26
C LEU A 377 10.67 -18.83 -2.78
#